data_450dea2f6dc9c33ddf01575a27d6a472
#
_entry.id   450dea2f6dc9c33ddf01575a27d6a472
#
_cell.length_a   1.000
_cell.length_b   1.000
_cell.length_c   1.000
_cell.angle_alpha   90.00
_cell.angle_beta   90.00
_cell.angle_gamma   90.00
#
_symmetry.space_group_name_H-M   'P 1'
#
loop_
_entity.id
_entity.type
_entity.pdbx_description
1 polymer ?
#
loop_
_entity_poly.entity_id
_entity_poly.type
_entity_poly.pdbx_seq_one_letter_code
_entity_poly.pdbx_strand_id
1 'polypeptide(L)'
;MALPFVKLHGAGNDYIAIDGRGMDNDWGALSVAMSRLNFGVGSDGITLVQESDVAQVRMRIYNPDGSEAEMSGNGIRLFAKFVIDRKIAVPGPDGLIVETGGGVRAVVPTMDGELMVAARVAMGEPELTPADIPVDAAAMGNPDRVLDYEIEAGGRLLKVTCLSVGNPHAVVFPEEDVDDFPLLG
;
A
#
# COMPACT_ATOMS: atom_id res chain seq x y z
N MET A 1 12.96 -26.08 -5.20
CA MET A 1 13.88 -25.11 -4.58
C MET A 1 13.11 -24.39 -3.49
N ALA A 2 13.68 -24.13 -2.30
CA ALA A 2 12.98 -23.39 -1.24
C ALA A 2 13.02 -21.88 -1.58
N LEU A 3 11.87 -21.19 -1.46
CA LEU A 3 11.78 -19.75 -1.63
C LEU A 3 11.93 -19.08 -0.26
N PRO A 4 13.02 -18.37 0.02
CA PRO A 4 13.19 -17.65 1.28
C PRO A 4 12.26 -16.43 1.33
N PHE A 5 11.64 -16.19 2.48
CA PHE A 5 10.79 -15.05 2.71
C PHE A 5 10.89 -14.54 4.16
N VAL A 6 10.38 -13.35 4.40
CA VAL A 6 10.18 -12.79 5.74
C VAL A 6 8.75 -12.32 5.87
N LYS A 7 8.07 -12.66 6.96
CA LYS A 7 6.76 -12.09 7.28
C LYS A 7 6.94 -10.87 8.18
N LEU A 8 6.36 -9.74 7.80
CA LEU A 8 6.46 -8.45 8.47
C LEU A 8 5.06 -7.84 8.63
N HIS A 9 4.86 -7.04 9.66
CA HIS A 9 3.63 -6.29 9.84
C HIS A 9 3.90 -4.81 10.12
N GLY A 10 2.96 -3.94 9.76
CA GLY A 10 3.00 -2.51 10.05
C GLY A 10 1.60 -1.92 10.05
N ALA A 11 1.23 -1.26 11.15
CA ALA A 11 -0.09 -0.66 11.35
C ALA A 11 -1.26 -1.65 11.08
N GLY A 12 -1.08 -2.92 11.45
CA GLY A 12 -2.10 -3.97 11.29
C GLY A 12 -2.03 -4.77 9.99
N ASN A 13 -1.48 -4.22 8.91
CA ASN A 13 -1.26 -5.00 7.69
C ASN A 13 -0.04 -5.89 7.83
N ASP A 14 -0.13 -7.13 7.37
CA ASP A 14 0.98 -8.05 7.32
C ASP A 14 1.25 -8.55 5.88
N TYR A 15 2.53 -8.54 5.50
CA TYR A 15 2.97 -8.96 4.19
C TYR A 15 4.10 -9.98 4.27
N ILE A 16 4.16 -10.85 3.27
CA ILE A 16 5.29 -11.74 3.04
C ILE A 16 6.23 -11.04 2.07
N ALA A 17 7.44 -10.68 2.54
CA ALA A 17 8.46 -10.01 1.75
C ALA A 17 9.42 -11.03 1.14
N ILE A 18 9.68 -10.89 -0.16
CA ILE A 18 10.50 -11.82 -0.95
C ILE A 18 11.49 -11.00 -1.80
N ASP A 19 12.73 -11.43 -1.85
CA ASP A 19 13.69 -10.95 -2.86
C ASP A 19 13.45 -11.74 -4.15
N GLY A 20 12.73 -11.14 -5.08
CA GLY A 20 12.32 -11.73 -6.35
C GLY A 20 13.23 -11.36 -7.53
N ARG A 21 14.38 -10.72 -7.27
CA ARG A 21 15.32 -10.34 -8.33
C ARG A 21 15.87 -11.56 -9.05
N GLY A 22 15.89 -11.49 -10.37
CA GLY A 22 16.34 -12.60 -11.22
C GLY A 22 15.43 -13.83 -11.20
N MET A 23 14.25 -13.76 -10.59
CA MET A 23 13.27 -14.86 -10.55
C MET A 23 12.11 -14.57 -11.52
N ASP A 24 11.71 -15.60 -12.24
CA ASP A 24 10.52 -15.60 -13.10
C ASP A 24 9.50 -16.59 -12.53
N ASN A 25 8.49 -16.08 -11.83
CA ASN A 25 7.44 -16.86 -11.19
C ASN A 25 6.07 -16.23 -11.47
N ASP A 26 5.03 -17.02 -11.39
CA ASP A 26 3.66 -16.50 -11.29
C ASP A 26 3.42 -15.99 -9.86
N TRP A 27 3.74 -14.71 -9.67
CA TRP A 27 3.67 -14.06 -8.36
C TRP A 27 2.23 -13.89 -7.86
N GLY A 28 1.27 -13.72 -8.79
CA GLY A 28 -0.15 -13.66 -8.45
C GLY A 28 -0.64 -15.00 -7.87
N ALA A 29 -0.38 -16.10 -8.56
CA ALA A 29 -0.73 -17.43 -8.06
C ALA A 29 0.00 -17.75 -6.75
N LEU A 30 1.26 -17.33 -6.61
CA LEU A 30 2.02 -17.50 -5.38
C LEU A 30 1.40 -16.72 -4.22
N SER A 31 0.96 -15.46 -4.46
CA SER A 31 0.28 -14.64 -3.45
C SER A 31 -0.99 -15.34 -2.96
N VAL A 32 -1.83 -15.82 -3.87
CA VAL A 32 -3.04 -16.59 -3.53
C VAL A 32 -2.71 -17.78 -2.62
N ALA A 33 -1.68 -18.55 -2.97
CA ALA A 33 -1.30 -19.74 -2.21
C ALA A 33 -0.73 -19.40 -0.83
N MET A 34 0.17 -18.40 -0.74
CA MET A 34 0.87 -18.05 0.49
C MET A 34 -0.03 -17.27 1.47
N SER A 35 -0.94 -16.44 0.95
CA SER A 35 -1.81 -15.59 1.80
C SER A 35 -2.95 -16.35 2.47
N ARG A 36 -3.27 -17.57 2.03
CA ARG A 36 -4.36 -18.36 2.63
C ARG A 36 -4.12 -18.63 4.11
N LEU A 37 -5.07 -18.20 4.96
CA LEU A 37 -5.06 -18.55 6.38
C LEU A 37 -5.17 -20.07 6.54
N ASN A 38 -4.44 -20.64 7.48
CA ASN A 38 -4.39 -22.06 7.87
C ASN A 38 -3.81 -23.03 6.83
N PHE A 39 -3.72 -22.66 5.55
CA PHE A 39 -3.22 -23.52 4.47
C PHE A 39 -1.94 -22.99 3.82
N GLY A 40 -1.71 -21.67 3.90
CA GLY A 40 -0.48 -21.01 3.51
C GLY A 40 0.25 -20.45 4.74
N VAL A 41 1.00 -19.37 4.54
CA VAL A 41 1.63 -18.60 5.62
C VAL A 41 0.59 -17.69 6.30
N GLY A 42 -0.41 -17.25 5.56
CA GLY A 42 -1.42 -16.28 5.97
C GLY A 42 -0.87 -14.86 5.95
N SER A 43 -1.46 -13.96 5.16
CA SER A 43 -1.03 -12.56 5.05
C SER A 43 -2.02 -11.73 4.26
N ASP A 44 -1.87 -10.40 4.29
CA ASP A 44 -2.59 -9.45 3.43
C ASP A 44 -1.99 -9.38 2.00
N GLY A 45 -1.08 -10.28 1.67
CA GLY A 45 -0.45 -10.40 0.37
C GLY A 45 1.06 -10.59 0.44
N ILE A 46 1.70 -10.48 -0.72
CA ILE A 46 3.16 -10.54 -0.84
C ILE A 46 3.71 -9.22 -1.36
N THR A 47 4.91 -8.86 -0.93
CA THR A 47 5.69 -7.75 -1.49
C THR A 47 7.01 -8.27 -2.02
N LEU A 48 7.37 -7.83 -3.23
CA LEU A 48 8.55 -8.31 -3.96
C LEU A 48 9.56 -7.20 -4.14
N VAL A 49 10.83 -7.52 -3.90
CA VAL A 49 11.94 -6.72 -4.40
C VAL A 49 12.26 -7.14 -5.82
N GLN A 50 12.30 -6.18 -6.72
CA GLN A 50 12.77 -6.34 -8.09
C GLN A 50 13.81 -5.27 -8.44
N GLU A 51 14.52 -5.48 -9.54
CA GLU A 51 15.43 -4.48 -10.08
C GLU A 51 14.65 -3.31 -10.68
N SER A 52 15.27 -2.12 -10.69
CA SER A 52 14.70 -0.89 -11.24
C SER A 52 15.77 -0.17 -12.06
N ASP A 53 15.36 0.41 -13.18
CA ASP A 53 16.19 1.28 -14.02
C ASP A 53 16.14 2.76 -13.58
N VAL A 54 15.20 3.11 -12.68
CA VAL A 54 14.92 4.51 -12.29
C VAL A 54 15.03 4.76 -10.77
N ALA A 55 15.22 3.69 -9.98
CA ALA A 55 15.31 3.75 -8.52
C ALA A 55 16.34 2.73 -8.00
N GLN A 56 16.58 2.73 -6.69
CA GLN A 56 17.50 1.74 -6.09
C GLN A 56 16.93 0.33 -6.13
N VAL A 57 15.61 0.22 -5.98
CA VAL A 57 14.84 -1.04 -6.06
C VAL A 57 13.43 -0.75 -6.57
N ARG A 58 12.77 -1.77 -7.10
CA ARG A 58 11.34 -1.75 -7.43
C ARG A 58 10.56 -2.62 -6.47
N MET A 59 9.46 -2.07 -5.97
CA MET A 59 8.47 -2.79 -5.18
C MET A 59 7.29 -3.20 -6.07
N ARG A 60 6.91 -4.47 -5.99
CA ARG A 60 5.61 -4.94 -6.46
C ARG A 60 4.82 -5.55 -5.30
N ILE A 61 3.53 -5.35 -5.30
CA ILE A 61 2.62 -5.88 -4.27
C ILE A 61 1.55 -6.71 -4.97
N TYR A 62 1.30 -7.89 -4.43
CA TYR A 62 0.19 -8.75 -4.86
C TYR A 62 -0.74 -9.01 -3.67
N ASN A 63 -2.01 -8.73 -3.89
CA ASN A 63 -3.08 -8.98 -2.93
C ASN A 63 -3.33 -10.50 -2.73
N PRO A 64 -4.09 -10.90 -1.69
CA PRO A 64 -4.44 -12.31 -1.47
C PRO A 64 -5.25 -12.95 -2.60
N ASP A 65 -5.89 -12.18 -3.45
CA ASP A 65 -6.63 -12.64 -4.63
C ASP A 65 -5.75 -12.79 -5.88
N GLY A 66 -4.46 -12.43 -5.78
CA GLY A 66 -3.48 -12.47 -6.86
C GLY A 66 -3.42 -11.22 -7.73
N SER A 67 -4.28 -10.25 -7.52
CA SER A 67 -4.22 -8.96 -8.21
C SER A 67 -3.00 -8.16 -7.77
N GLU A 68 -2.43 -7.36 -8.67
CA GLU A 68 -1.32 -6.46 -8.36
C GLU A 68 -1.86 -5.11 -7.90
N ALA A 69 -1.36 -4.61 -6.76
CA ALA A 69 -1.67 -3.29 -6.23
C ALA A 69 -0.57 -2.29 -6.62
N GLU A 70 -0.98 -1.08 -7.00
CA GLU A 70 -0.04 -0.03 -7.42
C GLU A 70 0.78 0.51 -6.24
N MET A 71 0.17 0.66 -5.08
CA MET A 71 0.79 1.27 -3.90
C MET A 71 0.09 0.83 -2.60
N SER A 72 0.90 0.74 -1.53
CA SER A 72 0.42 0.61 -0.15
C SER A 72 1.34 1.41 0.77
N GLY A 73 0.80 2.41 1.47
CA GLY A 73 1.56 3.22 2.42
C GLY A 73 2.13 2.41 3.59
N ASN A 74 1.40 1.39 4.06
CA ASN A 74 1.91 0.43 5.05
C ASN A 74 2.91 -0.52 4.41
N GLY A 75 2.58 -1.05 3.22
CA GLY A 75 3.41 -2.00 2.49
C GLY A 75 4.81 -1.45 2.17
N ILE A 76 4.92 -0.20 1.70
CA ILE A 76 6.24 0.37 1.36
C ILE A 76 7.15 0.54 2.58
N ARG A 77 6.59 0.80 3.78
CA ARG A 77 7.39 0.85 5.02
C ARG A 77 7.94 -0.52 5.39
N LEU A 78 7.13 -1.57 5.27
CA LEU A 78 7.55 -2.96 5.48
C LEU A 78 8.59 -3.39 4.45
N PHE A 79 8.33 -3.06 3.18
CA PHE A 79 9.25 -3.31 2.08
C PHE A 79 10.62 -2.67 2.34
N ALA A 80 10.64 -1.37 2.70
CA ALA A 80 11.88 -0.65 3.00
C ALA A 80 12.63 -1.29 4.18
N LYS A 81 11.91 -1.70 5.24
CA LYS A 81 12.52 -2.44 6.34
C LYS A 81 13.18 -3.73 5.87
N PHE A 82 12.49 -4.53 5.06
CA PHE A 82 13.04 -5.76 4.50
C PHE A 82 14.29 -5.51 3.68
N VAL A 83 14.25 -4.50 2.79
CA VAL A 83 15.37 -4.13 1.91
C VAL A 83 16.59 -3.68 2.71
N ILE A 84 16.39 -2.81 3.71
CA ILE A 84 17.47 -2.21 4.51
C ILE A 84 18.06 -3.23 5.48
N ASP A 85 17.23 -3.91 6.26
CA ASP A 85 17.68 -4.87 7.28
C ASP A 85 18.39 -6.08 6.64
N ARG A 86 18.02 -6.45 5.41
CA ARG A 86 18.67 -7.51 4.63
C ARG A 86 19.84 -7.02 3.79
N LYS A 87 20.16 -5.71 3.84
CA LYS A 87 21.27 -5.09 3.08
C LYS A 87 21.13 -5.30 1.56
N ILE A 88 19.88 -5.40 1.07
CA ILE A 88 19.57 -5.53 -0.36
C ILE A 88 19.92 -4.23 -1.09
N ALA A 89 19.57 -3.08 -0.47
CA ALA A 89 20.01 -1.76 -0.88
C ALA A 89 20.29 -0.88 0.35
N VAL A 90 21.13 0.13 0.17
CA VAL A 90 21.50 1.07 1.24
C VAL A 90 20.86 2.42 0.94
N PRO A 91 20.12 3.02 1.90
CA PRO A 91 19.55 4.34 1.72
C PRO A 91 20.63 5.39 1.46
N GLY A 92 20.37 6.28 0.50
CA GLY A 92 21.17 7.47 0.26
C GLY A 92 20.79 8.64 1.17
N PRO A 93 21.32 9.86 0.90
CA PRO A 93 20.98 11.07 1.67
C PRO A 93 19.49 11.39 1.68
N ASP A 94 18.76 11.08 0.59
CA ASP A 94 17.33 11.29 0.44
C ASP A 94 16.48 10.09 0.89
N GLY A 95 17.11 9.08 1.49
CA GLY A 95 16.50 7.83 1.89
C GLY A 95 16.64 6.71 0.85
N LEU A 96 15.81 5.67 0.98
CA LEU A 96 15.68 4.60 0.01
C LEU A 96 14.71 5.04 -1.09
N ILE A 97 15.18 5.10 -2.31
CA ILE A 97 14.35 5.45 -3.48
C ILE A 97 13.77 4.16 -4.04
N VAL A 98 12.44 4.09 -4.08
CA VAL A 98 11.68 2.91 -4.45
C VAL A 98 10.77 3.23 -5.64
N GLU A 99 10.89 2.47 -6.71
CA GLU A 99 9.91 2.46 -7.79
C GLU A 99 8.69 1.63 -7.36
N THR A 100 7.49 2.17 -7.57
CA THR A 100 6.21 1.49 -7.29
C THR A 100 5.29 1.61 -8.49
N GLY A 101 4.17 0.87 -8.53
CA GLY A 101 3.13 1.04 -9.54
C GLY A 101 2.53 2.45 -9.53
N GLY A 102 2.49 3.12 -8.37
CA GLY A 102 2.05 4.51 -8.20
C GLY A 102 3.17 5.54 -8.36
N GLY A 103 4.32 5.19 -8.98
CA GLY A 103 5.46 6.08 -9.20
C GLY A 103 6.59 5.91 -8.20
N VAL A 104 7.63 6.75 -8.34
CA VAL A 104 8.81 6.70 -7.49
C VAL A 104 8.53 7.37 -6.13
N ARG A 105 8.98 6.72 -5.06
CA ARG A 105 8.80 7.20 -3.68
C ARG A 105 10.13 7.21 -2.94
N ALA A 106 10.33 8.23 -2.11
CA ALA A 106 11.44 8.30 -1.16
C ALA A 106 10.99 7.83 0.22
N VAL A 107 11.73 6.90 0.79
CA VAL A 107 11.48 6.33 2.12
C VAL A 107 12.65 6.67 3.01
N VAL A 108 12.44 7.58 3.96
CA VAL A 108 13.46 8.01 4.92
C VAL A 108 13.36 7.14 6.18
N PRO A 109 14.33 6.24 6.41
CA PRO A 109 14.29 5.33 7.55
C PRO A 109 14.67 6.03 8.86
N THR A 110 14.09 5.56 9.96
CA THR A 110 14.62 5.77 11.32
C THR A 110 15.30 4.48 11.75
N MET A 111 16.56 4.57 12.12
CA MET A 111 17.38 3.41 12.47
C MET A 111 17.58 3.31 13.99
N ASP A 112 17.62 2.07 14.50
CA ASP A 112 18.15 1.73 15.81
C ASP A 112 19.27 0.69 15.60
N GLY A 113 20.50 1.16 15.72
CA GLY A 113 21.67 0.39 15.28
C GLY A 113 21.60 0.09 13.78
N GLU A 114 21.64 -1.19 13.42
CA GLU A 114 21.56 -1.64 12.01
C GLU A 114 20.14 -1.93 11.55
N LEU A 115 19.13 -1.84 12.42
CA LEU A 115 17.74 -2.19 12.12
C LEU A 115 16.89 -0.93 11.89
N MET A 116 16.06 -0.96 10.88
CA MET A 116 15.06 0.06 10.67
C MET A 116 13.88 -0.16 11.62
N VAL A 117 13.51 0.87 12.40
CA VAL A 117 12.41 0.80 13.38
C VAL A 117 11.19 1.62 12.95
N ALA A 118 11.38 2.65 12.12
CA ALA A 118 10.30 3.45 11.55
C ALA A 118 10.71 4.02 10.19
N ALA A 119 9.74 4.57 9.45
CA ALA A 119 10.02 5.30 8.22
C ALA A 119 9.00 6.41 7.97
N ARG A 120 9.49 7.49 7.34
CA ARG A 120 8.68 8.51 6.71
C ARG A 120 8.69 8.29 5.20
N VAL A 121 7.51 8.29 4.59
CA VAL A 121 7.33 8.10 3.15
C VAL A 121 6.83 9.40 2.54
N ALA A 122 7.45 9.84 1.45
CA ALA A 122 6.96 10.95 0.65
C ALA A 122 5.84 10.44 -0.28
N MET A 123 4.58 10.57 0.15
CA MET A 123 3.41 10.07 -0.60
C MET A 123 3.01 10.98 -1.76
N GLY A 124 3.53 12.21 -1.82
CA GLY A 124 3.10 13.24 -2.76
C GLY A 124 1.91 14.05 -2.24
N GLU A 125 1.34 14.88 -3.12
CA GLU A 125 0.12 15.64 -2.84
C GLU A 125 -1.11 14.76 -3.09
N PRO A 126 -2.20 14.92 -2.32
CA PRO A 126 -3.44 14.21 -2.58
C PRO A 126 -4.05 14.69 -3.91
N GLU A 127 -4.45 13.75 -4.77
CA GLU A 127 -5.25 14.05 -5.95
C GLU A 127 -6.72 14.18 -5.54
N LEU A 128 -7.36 15.27 -5.94
CA LEU A 128 -8.75 15.60 -5.59
C LEU A 128 -9.63 15.76 -6.83
N THR A 129 -9.04 15.69 -8.04
CA THR A 129 -9.74 15.83 -9.30
C THR A 129 -10.56 14.58 -9.57
N PRO A 130 -11.90 14.66 -9.70
CA PRO A 130 -12.74 13.46 -9.89
C PRO A 130 -12.37 12.59 -11.08
N ALA A 131 -11.82 13.18 -12.15
CA ALA A 131 -11.40 12.45 -13.35
C ALA A 131 -10.16 11.56 -13.10
N ASP A 132 -9.35 11.88 -12.08
CA ASP A 132 -8.10 11.19 -11.74
C ASP A 132 -8.26 10.24 -10.53
N ILE A 133 -9.49 10.14 -10.00
CA ILE A 133 -9.89 9.20 -8.96
C ILE A 133 -11.13 8.43 -9.43
N PRO A 134 -11.33 7.17 -9.03
CA PRO A 134 -12.42 6.33 -9.56
C PRO A 134 -13.78 6.69 -8.91
N VAL A 135 -14.29 7.88 -9.22
CA VAL A 135 -15.62 8.33 -8.83
C VAL A 135 -16.47 8.62 -10.07
N ASP A 136 -17.77 8.35 -10.00
CA ASP A 136 -18.72 8.74 -11.03
C ASP A 136 -19.11 10.22 -10.84
N ALA A 137 -18.27 11.12 -11.36
CA ALA A 137 -18.50 12.55 -11.25
C ALA A 137 -19.84 12.98 -11.90
N ALA A 138 -20.29 12.28 -12.95
CA ALA A 138 -21.56 12.60 -13.63
C ALA A 138 -22.76 12.32 -12.73
N ALA A 139 -22.75 11.21 -11.99
CA ALA A 139 -23.78 10.91 -10.99
C ALA A 139 -23.81 11.91 -9.84
N MET A 140 -22.69 12.60 -9.60
CA MET A 140 -22.54 13.61 -8.53
C MET A 140 -22.75 15.05 -9.01
N GLY A 141 -23.17 15.26 -10.26
CA GLY A 141 -23.40 16.59 -10.82
C GLY A 141 -22.13 17.29 -11.30
N ASN A 142 -21.07 16.54 -11.62
CA ASN A 142 -19.77 17.01 -12.12
C ASN A 142 -19.10 18.08 -11.22
N PRO A 143 -18.88 17.84 -9.95
CA PRO A 143 -18.15 18.76 -9.08
C PRO A 143 -16.67 18.83 -9.48
N ASP A 144 -16.03 19.98 -9.25
CA ASP A 144 -14.57 20.12 -9.43
C ASP A 144 -13.79 19.24 -8.43
N ARG A 145 -14.37 19.00 -7.27
CA ARG A 145 -13.82 18.15 -6.20
C ARG A 145 -14.97 17.51 -5.43
N VAL A 146 -14.77 16.31 -4.91
CA VAL A 146 -15.73 15.62 -4.03
C VAL A 146 -15.31 15.87 -2.60
N LEU A 147 -15.82 16.98 -2.03
CA LEU A 147 -15.57 17.37 -0.63
C LEU A 147 -16.90 17.45 0.11
N ASP A 148 -17.00 16.73 1.24
CA ASP A 148 -18.18 16.68 2.09
C ASP A 148 -19.49 16.40 1.30
N TYR A 149 -19.38 15.61 0.23
CA TYR A 149 -20.51 15.27 -0.63
C TYR A 149 -21.45 14.31 0.12
N GLU A 150 -22.75 14.64 0.10
CA GLU A 150 -23.75 13.84 0.83
C GLU A 150 -24.10 12.57 0.03
N ILE A 151 -23.93 11.42 0.68
CA ILE A 151 -24.35 10.11 0.15
C ILE A 151 -25.23 9.40 1.17
N GLU A 152 -26.13 8.56 0.69
CA GLU A 152 -26.87 7.63 1.52
C GLU A 152 -26.20 6.25 1.48
N ALA A 153 -25.76 5.77 2.63
CA ALA A 153 -25.16 4.45 2.77
C ALA A 153 -25.65 3.78 4.06
N GLY A 154 -26.16 2.54 3.93
CA GLY A 154 -26.68 1.78 5.07
C GLY A 154 -27.86 2.47 5.79
N GLY A 155 -28.68 3.24 5.06
CA GLY A 155 -29.80 4.02 5.62
C GLY A 155 -29.36 5.26 6.41
N ARG A 156 -28.13 5.71 6.24
CA ARG A 156 -27.56 6.90 6.89
C ARG A 156 -27.10 7.90 5.83
N LEU A 157 -27.31 9.17 6.12
CA LEU A 157 -26.76 10.27 5.33
C LEU A 157 -25.34 10.56 5.83
N LEU A 158 -24.36 10.40 4.97
CA LEU A 158 -22.92 10.59 5.26
C LEU A 158 -22.34 11.67 4.37
N LYS A 159 -21.37 12.43 4.90
CA LYS A 159 -20.54 13.35 4.13
C LYS A 159 -19.23 12.65 3.79
N VAL A 160 -18.96 12.51 2.49
CA VAL A 160 -17.76 11.84 1.98
C VAL A 160 -16.85 12.82 1.26
N THR A 161 -15.56 12.69 1.52
CA THR A 161 -14.50 13.35 0.75
C THR A 161 -13.72 12.27 0.01
N CYS A 162 -13.65 12.38 -1.33
CA CYS A 162 -12.94 11.43 -2.17
C CYS A 162 -11.59 12.01 -2.60
N LEU A 163 -10.54 11.20 -2.50
CA LEU A 163 -9.18 11.58 -2.88
C LEU A 163 -8.34 10.36 -3.25
N SER A 164 -7.18 10.59 -3.86
CA SER A 164 -6.15 9.57 -4.05
C SER A 164 -4.81 10.05 -3.50
N VAL A 165 -4.08 9.15 -2.84
CA VAL A 165 -2.67 9.31 -2.44
C VAL A 165 -1.81 8.20 -3.07
N GLY A 166 -2.16 7.80 -4.31
CA GLY A 166 -1.61 6.65 -5.02
C GLY A 166 -2.53 5.42 -4.94
N ASN A 167 -3.57 5.48 -4.12
CA ASN A 167 -4.73 4.61 -4.10
C ASN A 167 -5.97 5.44 -3.72
N PRO A 168 -7.18 5.08 -4.20
CA PRO A 168 -8.38 5.85 -3.94
C PRO A 168 -8.90 5.67 -2.51
N HIS A 169 -9.43 6.75 -1.97
CA HIS A 169 -10.04 6.80 -0.64
C HIS A 169 -11.37 7.53 -0.69
N ALA A 170 -12.37 7.02 0.04
CA ALA A 170 -13.58 7.71 0.42
C ALA A 170 -13.55 7.90 1.95
N VAL A 171 -13.35 9.14 2.38
CA VAL A 171 -13.15 9.50 3.79
C VAL A 171 -14.41 10.09 4.36
N VAL A 172 -14.84 9.56 5.51
CA VAL A 172 -15.97 10.06 6.30
C VAL A 172 -15.46 10.46 7.68
N PHE A 173 -15.86 11.64 8.15
CA PHE A 173 -15.67 12.05 9.54
C PHE A 173 -17.02 11.99 10.24
N PRO A 174 -17.34 10.89 10.96
CA PRO A 174 -18.60 10.77 11.67
C PRO A 174 -18.67 11.76 12.84
N GLU A 175 -19.88 12.18 13.20
CA GLU A 175 -20.09 13.04 14.39
C GLU A 175 -20.01 12.23 15.69
N GLU A 176 -20.35 10.94 15.64
CA GLU A 176 -20.21 10.00 16.74
C GLU A 176 -18.79 9.43 16.86
N ASP A 177 -18.50 8.80 18.00
CA ASP A 177 -17.23 8.08 18.19
C ASP A 177 -17.06 7.00 17.11
N VAL A 178 -15.84 6.88 16.58
CA VAL A 178 -15.50 5.89 15.53
C VAL A 178 -15.79 4.46 16.00
N ASP A 179 -15.62 4.18 17.29
CA ASP A 179 -15.90 2.87 17.87
C ASP A 179 -17.41 2.52 17.88
N ASP A 180 -18.28 3.55 17.87
CA ASP A 180 -19.73 3.40 17.78
C ASP A 180 -20.24 3.44 16.32
N PHE A 181 -19.37 3.78 15.36
CA PHE A 181 -19.74 3.86 13.95
C PHE A 181 -19.94 2.44 13.38
N PRO A 182 -21.14 2.09 12.88
CA PRO A 182 -21.38 0.75 12.34
C PRO A 182 -20.53 0.52 11.09
N LEU A 183 -19.66 -0.48 11.14
CA LEU A 183 -18.97 -0.97 9.96
C LEU A 183 -19.99 -1.62 9.05
N LEU A 184 -20.26 -0.97 7.92
CA LEU A 184 -21.11 -1.51 6.86
C LEU A 184 -20.24 -2.51 6.07
N GLY A 185 -20.45 -3.81 6.30
CA GLY A 185 -19.76 -4.89 5.59
C GLY A 185 -20.48 -5.25 4.30
#